data_fa38dac0d27eacf3219099b6ce08fc02
#
_entry.id   fa38dac0d27eacf3219099b6ce08fc02
#
_cell.length_a   1.000
_cell.length_b   1.000
_cell.length_c   1.000
_cell.angle_alpha   90.00
_cell.angle_beta   90.00
_cell.angle_gamma   90.00
#
_symmetry.space_group_name_H-M   'P 1'
#
loop_
_entity.id
_entity.type
_entity.pdbx_description
1 polymer ?
#
loop_
_entity_poly.entity_id
_entity_poly.type
_entity_poly.pdbx_seq_one_letter_code
_entity_poly.pdbx_strand_id
1 'polypeptide(L)'
;MLRSVFAMLWVIVGLAGCGADSVVETPAAVRPARLITVGAGDHSAPSQFVGAVAPAHTVELGFEIDGTLQRLPLQEGALVRAGDVIAQLDPERFELALRSAQADHELAEKTLSRVESLKASGTVSQAELDEAVARAKLTNLAVETAQKNLDDTILRAPFAGQLIKHLAENFSPVARLSPVIRLAPVERIEVVIGVPEQLMARLNPASLSRAAVRLSLIHI
;
A
#
# COMPACT_ATOMS: atom_id res chain seq x y z
N MET A 1 120.12 30.54 -27.16
CA MET A 1 119.04 29.71 -27.74
C MET A 1 118.49 28.66 -26.76
N LEU A 2 119.03 28.39 -25.60
CA LEU A 2 118.65 27.34 -24.70
C LEU A 2 117.54 27.76 -23.66
N ARG A 3 117.33 29.04 -23.43
CA ARG A 3 116.34 29.61 -22.44
C ARG A 3 114.92 29.64 -22.96
N SER A 4 114.71 29.72 -24.28
CA SER A 4 113.39 29.78 -24.91
C SER A 4 112.70 28.39 -24.98
N VAL A 5 113.44 27.32 -25.07
CA VAL A 5 112.90 25.96 -25.13
C VAL A 5 112.37 25.49 -23.78
N PHE A 6 113.00 25.94 -22.68
CA PHE A 6 112.54 25.57 -21.32
C PHE A 6 111.21 26.28 -20.90
N ALA A 7 111.01 27.51 -21.40
CA ALA A 7 109.79 28.22 -21.16
C ALA A 7 108.58 27.63 -21.88
N MET A 8 108.80 27.09 -23.07
CA MET A 8 107.74 26.49 -23.88
C MET A 8 107.32 25.07 -23.38
N LEU A 9 108.27 24.36 -22.71
CA LEU A 9 108.01 23.04 -22.15
C LEU A 9 107.15 23.12 -20.88
N TRP A 10 107.22 24.19 -20.10
CA TRP A 10 106.46 24.44 -18.89
C TRP A 10 104.99 24.83 -19.20
N VAL A 11 104.67 25.45 -20.31
CA VAL A 11 103.31 25.78 -20.72
C VAL A 11 102.56 24.57 -21.20
N ILE A 12 103.20 23.56 -21.79
CA ILE A 12 102.59 22.32 -22.26
C ILE A 12 102.26 21.38 -21.11
N VAL A 13 103.04 21.37 -20.01
CA VAL A 13 102.72 20.54 -18.82
C VAL A 13 101.59 21.11 -17.99
N GLY A 14 101.23 22.40 -18.07
CA GLY A 14 100.19 23.03 -17.33
C GLY A 14 98.76 22.82 -17.88
N LEU A 15 98.62 22.28 -19.11
CA LEU A 15 97.31 22.04 -19.72
C LEU A 15 96.83 20.57 -19.64
N ALA A 16 97.54 19.68 -19.03
CA ALA A 16 97.10 18.26 -18.87
C ALA A 16 96.42 17.94 -17.54
N GLY A 17 95.99 18.94 -16.78
CA GLY A 17 95.44 18.77 -15.45
C GLY A 17 93.91 18.96 -15.31
N CYS A 18 93.13 18.96 -16.40
CA CYS A 18 91.67 18.83 -16.28
C CYS A 18 91.32 17.37 -16.23
N GLY A 19 91.40 16.78 -15.03
CA GLY A 19 90.75 15.55 -14.72
C GLY A 19 89.25 15.73 -14.82
N ALA A 20 88.58 15.02 -15.71
CA ALA A 20 87.19 14.87 -15.75
C ALA A 20 86.74 14.20 -14.38
N ASP A 21 86.24 14.97 -13.50
CA ASP A 21 85.45 14.43 -12.39
C ASP A 21 84.30 13.58 -13.00
N SER A 22 84.57 12.27 -13.08
CA SER A 22 83.52 11.31 -13.30
C SER A 22 82.56 11.43 -12.10
N VAL A 23 81.50 12.17 -12.25
CA VAL A 23 80.36 12.14 -11.30
C VAL A 23 79.93 10.67 -11.26
N VAL A 24 80.35 9.98 -10.23
CA VAL A 24 79.79 8.69 -9.89
C VAL A 24 78.38 8.99 -9.50
N GLU A 25 77.46 8.83 -10.43
CA GLU A 25 76.06 8.86 -10.19
C GLU A 25 75.74 7.75 -9.17
N THR A 26 75.69 8.12 -7.91
CA THR A 26 75.24 7.22 -6.85
C THR A 26 73.84 6.80 -7.21
N PRO A 27 73.60 5.51 -7.49
CA PRO A 27 72.27 5.10 -7.85
C PRO A 27 71.34 5.54 -6.73
N ALA A 28 70.32 6.33 -7.08
CA ALA A 28 69.37 6.82 -6.17
C ALA A 28 68.81 5.61 -5.34
N ALA A 29 68.99 5.66 -4.04
CA ALA A 29 68.54 4.60 -3.15
C ALA A 29 67.05 4.40 -3.39
N VAL A 30 66.68 3.37 -4.09
CA VAL A 30 65.28 2.97 -4.31
C VAL A 30 64.72 2.61 -2.94
N ARG A 31 63.97 3.52 -2.35
CA ARG A 31 63.24 3.25 -1.11
C ARG A 31 62.16 2.23 -1.43
N PRO A 32 62.15 1.05 -0.84
CA PRO A 32 61.06 0.11 -1.07
C PRO A 32 59.74 0.72 -0.56
N ALA A 33 58.88 1.13 -1.48
CA ALA A 33 57.54 1.54 -1.17
C ALA A 33 56.67 0.27 -1.09
N ARG A 34 56.06 0.03 0.04
CA ARG A 34 55.06 -1.01 0.19
C ARG A 34 53.77 -0.55 -0.50
N LEU A 35 53.58 -0.97 -1.72
CA LEU A 35 52.34 -0.74 -2.46
C LEU A 35 51.26 -1.68 -1.85
N ILE A 36 50.27 -1.10 -1.21
CA ILE A 36 49.07 -1.81 -0.86
C ILE A 36 48.12 -1.56 -2.02
N THR A 37 47.84 -2.57 -2.80
CA THR A 37 46.77 -2.52 -3.79
C THR A 37 45.47 -2.52 -3.01
N VAL A 38 44.81 -1.37 -2.89
CA VAL A 38 43.43 -1.29 -2.44
C VAL A 38 42.64 -1.89 -3.59
N GLY A 39 42.28 -3.17 -3.46
CA GLY A 39 41.35 -3.79 -4.38
C GLY A 39 40.07 -2.99 -4.34
N ALA A 40 39.40 -2.81 -5.48
CA ALA A 40 38.02 -2.38 -5.54
C ALA A 40 37.15 -3.51 -4.95
N GLY A 41 37.39 -3.83 -3.69
CA GLY A 41 36.48 -4.64 -2.89
C GLY A 41 35.18 -3.86 -2.82
N ASP A 42 34.11 -4.56 -2.99
CA ASP A 42 32.75 -4.04 -2.85
C ASP A 42 32.58 -3.55 -1.39
N HIS A 43 33.12 -2.37 -1.10
CA HIS A 43 33.00 -1.71 0.20
C HIS A 43 31.65 -0.98 0.27
N SER A 44 30.60 -1.65 -0.16
CA SER A 44 29.24 -1.23 0.18
C SER A 44 29.05 -1.46 1.69
N ALA A 45 29.41 -0.45 2.48
CA ALA A 45 29.02 -0.46 3.87
C ALA A 45 27.51 -0.65 3.93
N PRO A 46 26.98 -1.62 4.69
CA PRO A 46 25.55 -1.84 4.78
C PRO A 46 24.90 -0.56 5.30
N SER A 47 24.11 0.08 4.46
CA SER A 47 23.33 1.24 4.86
C SER A 47 22.11 0.76 5.63
N GLN A 48 21.93 1.26 6.84
CA GLN A 48 20.75 0.98 7.65
C GLN A 48 19.73 2.11 7.47
N PHE A 49 18.49 1.72 7.20
CA PHE A 49 17.37 2.64 7.06
C PHE A 49 16.30 2.28 8.08
N VAL A 50 15.69 3.29 8.67
CA VAL A 50 14.49 3.10 9.47
C VAL A 50 13.32 2.90 8.52
N GLY A 51 12.60 1.80 8.67
CA GLY A 51 11.41 1.49 7.90
C GLY A 51 10.18 1.41 8.79
N ALA A 52 9.05 1.83 8.26
CA ALA A 52 7.75 1.60 8.87
C ALA A 52 7.08 0.38 8.22
N VAL A 53 6.55 -0.50 9.06
CA VAL A 53 5.72 -1.62 8.59
C VAL A 53 4.31 -1.08 8.37
N ALA A 54 3.79 -1.25 7.16
CA ALA A 54 2.45 -0.86 6.79
C ALA A 54 1.75 -2.01 6.04
N PRO A 55 0.41 -2.11 6.08
CA PRO A 55 -0.30 -3.02 5.21
C PRO A 55 -0.12 -2.60 3.74
N ALA A 56 0.07 -3.58 2.85
CA ALA A 56 0.27 -3.32 1.42
C ALA A 56 -0.92 -2.61 0.76
N HIS A 57 -2.13 -2.92 1.23
CA HIS A 57 -3.37 -2.30 0.79
C HIS A 57 -4.30 -2.06 1.97
N THR A 58 -5.08 -1.00 1.89
CA THR A 58 -6.18 -0.73 2.80
C THR A 58 -7.45 -0.49 2.01
N VAL A 59 -8.58 -1.02 2.48
CA VAL A 59 -9.89 -0.82 1.88
C VAL A 59 -10.75 -0.04 2.87
N GLU A 60 -11.37 1.02 2.39
CA GLU A 60 -12.35 1.76 3.16
C GLU A 60 -13.74 1.19 2.86
N LEU A 61 -14.43 0.82 3.93
CA LEU A 61 -15.76 0.22 3.87
C LEU A 61 -16.79 1.21 4.41
N GLY A 62 -17.92 1.29 3.72
CA GLY A 62 -19.06 2.12 4.07
C GLY A 62 -20.36 1.41 3.73
N PHE A 63 -21.47 1.94 4.23
CA PHE A 63 -22.80 1.41 3.95
C PHE A 63 -23.30 1.81 2.56
N GLU A 64 -24.10 0.94 1.92
CA GLU A 64 -24.77 1.24 0.64
C GLU A 64 -25.98 2.14 0.79
N ILE A 65 -26.41 2.40 2.04
CA ILE A 65 -27.55 3.24 2.41
C ILE A 65 -27.13 4.28 3.45
N ASP A 66 -27.90 5.36 3.59
CA ASP A 66 -27.72 6.34 4.64
C ASP A 66 -28.41 5.89 5.95
N GLY A 67 -27.89 6.33 7.09
CA GLY A 67 -28.48 6.00 8.38
C GLY A 67 -27.69 6.57 9.55
N THR A 68 -28.14 6.26 10.77
CA THR A 68 -27.40 6.55 11.99
C THR A 68 -26.64 5.32 12.43
N LEU A 69 -25.35 5.47 12.67
CA LEU A 69 -24.50 4.39 13.15
C LEU A 69 -24.92 4.00 14.56
N GLN A 70 -25.38 2.78 14.76
CA GLN A 70 -25.83 2.30 16.08
C GLN A 70 -24.66 1.79 16.90
N ARG A 71 -23.75 1.00 16.28
CA ARG A 71 -22.60 0.45 16.97
C ARG A 71 -21.47 0.01 16.04
N LEU A 72 -20.25 0.08 16.58
CA LEU A 72 -19.01 -0.50 16.08
C LEU A 72 -18.55 -1.55 17.11
N PRO A 73 -18.82 -2.85 16.90
CA PRO A 73 -18.58 -3.87 17.93
C PRO A 73 -17.10 -4.21 18.12
N LEU A 74 -16.23 -3.86 17.16
CA LEU A 74 -14.84 -4.23 17.15
C LEU A 74 -13.94 -3.05 17.52
N GLN A 75 -12.83 -3.34 18.17
CA GLN A 75 -11.80 -2.33 18.47
C GLN A 75 -10.78 -2.23 17.32
N GLU A 76 -10.11 -1.08 17.21
CA GLU A 76 -8.97 -0.91 16.30
C GLU A 76 -7.88 -1.94 16.62
N GLY A 77 -7.31 -2.54 15.58
CA GLY A 77 -6.35 -3.64 15.71
C GLY A 77 -6.98 -5.05 15.74
N ALA A 78 -8.31 -5.18 15.87
CA ALA A 78 -8.98 -6.47 15.90
C ALA A 78 -8.86 -7.20 14.55
N LEU A 79 -8.69 -8.53 14.63
CA LEU A 79 -8.73 -9.41 13.47
C LEU A 79 -10.17 -9.81 13.18
N VAL A 80 -10.55 -9.76 11.92
CA VAL A 80 -11.88 -10.13 11.44
C VAL A 80 -11.78 -11.19 10.35
N ARG A 81 -12.82 -12.02 10.23
CA ARG A 81 -12.99 -12.99 9.15
C ARG A 81 -13.99 -12.44 8.12
N ALA A 82 -13.91 -12.95 6.90
CA ALA A 82 -14.93 -12.67 5.91
C ALA A 82 -16.34 -13.03 6.46
N GLY A 83 -17.31 -12.08 6.32
CA GLY A 83 -18.66 -12.19 6.84
C GLY A 83 -18.88 -11.68 8.25
N ASP A 84 -17.84 -11.43 9.05
CA ASP A 84 -17.99 -10.87 10.39
C ASP A 84 -18.65 -9.48 10.36
N VAL A 85 -19.51 -9.21 11.35
CA VAL A 85 -20.18 -7.91 11.49
C VAL A 85 -19.18 -6.89 12.04
N ILE A 86 -18.94 -5.83 11.28
CA ILE A 86 -17.99 -4.78 11.63
C ILE A 86 -18.64 -3.44 12.01
N ALA A 87 -19.86 -3.19 11.51
CA ALA A 87 -20.64 -2.02 11.87
C ALA A 87 -22.14 -2.29 11.66
N GLN A 88 -22.99 -1.56 12.36
CA GLN A 88 -24.44 -1.67 12.22
C GLN A 88 -25.10 -0.30 12.32
N LEU A 89 -25.97 0.01 11.35
CA LEU A 89 -26.90 1.14 11.42
C LEU A 89 -28.10 0.82 12.30
N ASP A 90 -28.82 1.85 12.72
CA ASP A 90 -30.11 1.71 13.36
C ASP A 90 -31.13 1.11 12.37
N PRO A 91 -31.66 -0.10 12.63
CA PRO A 91 -32.53 -0.80 11.70
C PRO A 91 -33.99 -0.35 11.76
N GLU A 92 -34.40 0.40 12.77
CA GLU A 92 -35.84 0.64 13.10
C GLU A 92 -36.65 1.16 11.91
N ARG A 93 -36.14 2.18 11.21
CA ARG A 93 -36.83 2.75 10.05
C ARG A 93 -36.94 1.77 8.87
N PHE A 94 -35.96 0.89 8.71
CA PHE A 94 -35.92 -0.10 7.63
C PHE A 94 -36.85 -1.28 7.95
N GLU A 95 -36.95 -1.69 9.21
CA GLU A 95 -37.92 -2.70 9.66
C GLU A 95 -39.36 -2.21 9.48
N LEU A 96 -39.60 -0.92 9.77
CA LEU A 96 -40.90 -0.29 9.51
C LEU A 96 -41.25 -0.28 8.02
N ALA A 97 -40.28 0.13 7.17
CA ALA A 97 -40.46 0.14 5.73
C ALA A 97 -40.74 -1.26 5.16
N LEU A 98 -40.03 -2.28 5.66
CA LEU A 98 -40.27 -3.67 5.28
C LEU A 98 -41.67 -4.13 5.66
N ARG A 99 -42.13 -3.88 6.92
CA ARG A 99 -43.46 -4.24 7.37
C ARG A 99 -44.57 -3.54 6.57
N SER A 100 -44.34 -2.28 6.18
CA SER A 100 -45.30 -1.55 5.32
C SER A 100 -45.35 -2.19 3.93
N ALA A 101 -44.22 -2.47 3.30
CA ALA A 101 -44.17 -3.11 1.99
C ALA A 101 -44.81 -4.51 2.00
N GLN A 102 -44.60 -5.27 3.08
CA GLN A 102 -45.25 -6.57 3.26
C GLN A 102 -46.76 -6.49 3.36
N ALA A 103 -47.29 -5.51 4.11
CA ALA A 103 -48.73 -5.30 4.21
C ALA A 103 -49.37 -4.91 2.86
N ASP A 104 -48.71 -4.03 2.11
CA ASP A 104 -49.16 -3.64 0.78
C ASP A 104 -49.14 -4.83 -0.20
N HIS A 105 -48.12 -5.67 -0.11
CA HIS A 105 -48.02 -6.88 -0.94
C HIS A 105 -49.11 -7.89 -0.58
N GLU A 106 -49.34 -8.14 0.69
CA GLU A 106 -50.40 -9.03 1.16
C GLU A 106 -51.82 -8.57 0.67
N LEU A 107 -52.05 -7.26 0.69
CA LEU A 107 -53.28 -6.68 0.14
C LEU A 107 -53.40 -6.92 -1.38
N ALA A 108 -52.30 -6.72 -2.11
CA ALA A 108 -52.23 -6.93 -3.55
C ALA A 108 -52.47 -8.40 -3.92
N GLU A 109 -51.86 -9.34 -3.18
CA GLU A 109 -52.09 -10.79 -3.37
C GLU A 109 -53.55 -11.22 -3.11
N LYS A 110 -54.16 -10.73 -2.02
CA LYS A 110 -55.56 -10.98 -1.73
C LYS A 110 -56.48 -10.43 -2.84
N THR A 111 -56.10 -9.27 -3.37
CA THR A 111 -56.84 -8.65 -4.50
C THR A 111 -56.69 -9.46 -5.75
N LEU A 112 -55.49 -9.89 -6.09
CA LEU A 112 -55.20 -10.75 -7.24
C LEU A 112 -56.00 -12.06 -7.15
N SER A 113 -55.94 -12.78 -6.03
CA SER A 113 -56.67 -14.02 -5.80
C SER A 113 -58.19 -13.86 -5.97
N ARG A 114 -58.74 -12.71 -5.52
CA ARG A 114 -60.14 -12.39 -5.72
C ARG A 114 -60.49 -12.15 -7.19
N VAL A 115 -59.67 -11.38 -7.89
CA VAL A 115 -59.83 -11.09 -9.34
C VAL A 115 -59.70 -12.36 -10.17
N GLU A 116 -58.78 -13.25 -9.85
CA GLU A 116 -58.62 -14.56 -10.49
C GLU A 116 -59.88 -15.42 -10.33
N SER A 117 -60.48 -15.45 -9.12
CA SER A 117 -61.69 -16.15 -8.86
C SER A 117 -62.89 -15.60 -9.63
N LEU A 118 -63.00 -14.25 -9.73
CA LEU A 118 -64.03 -13.57 -10.50
C LEU A 118 -63.83 -13.75 -12.01
N LYS A 119 -62.59 -13.81 -12.46
CA LYS A 119 -62.27 -14.11 -13.85
C LYS A 119 -62.71 -15.51 -14.28
N ALA A 120 -62.51 -16.50 -13.40
CA ALA A 120 -62.97 -17.86 -13.62
C ALA A 120 -64.51 -17.95 -13.77
N SER A 121 -65.26 -17.04 -13.10
CA SER A 121 -66.71 -16.91 -13.25
C SER A 121 -67.17 -16.02 -14.39
N GLY A 122 -66.24 -15.45 -15.20
CA GLY A 122 -66.51 -14.56 -16.33
C GLY A 122 -66.96 -13.15 -15.95
N THR A 123 -66.76 -12.72 -14.70
CA THR A 123 -67.31 -11.46 -14.18
C THR A 123 -66.38 -10.25 -14.43
N VAL A 124 -65.08 -10.49 -14.59
CA VAL A 124 -64.09 -9.43 -14.79
C VAL A 124 -63.36 -9.53 -16.13
N SER A 125 -62.83 -8.40 -16.62
CA SER A 125 -62.11 -8.30 -17.89
C SER A 125 -60.71 -8.90 -17.79
N GLN A 126 -60.06 -9.16 -18.92
CA GLN A 126 -58.65 -9.54 -18.96
C GLN A 126 -57.75 -8.40 -18.44
N ALA A 127 -58.11 -7.15 -18.77
CA ALA A 127 -57.35 -5.97 -18.36
C ALA A 127 -57.30 -5.84 -16.82
N GLU A 128 -58.43 -6.11 -16.10
CA GLU A 128 -58.48 -6.09 -14.63
C GLU A 128 -57.58 -7.17 -14.02
N LEU A 129 -57.56 -8.36 -14.62
CA LEU A 129 -56.63 -9.42 -14.18
C LEU A 129 -55.16 -9.02 -14.38
N ASP A 130 -54.85 -8.49 -15.56
CA ASP A 130 -53.47 -8.07 -15.89
C ASP A 130 -53.02 -6.91 -14.95
N GLU A 131 -53.90 -5.99 -14.58
CA GLU A 131 -53.63 -4.93 -13.62
C GLU A 131 -53.36 -5.51 -12.21
N ALA A 132 -54.17 -6.45 -11.76
CA ALA A 132 -53.99 -7.09 -10.44
C ALA A 132 -52.67 -7.86 -10.39
N VAL A 133 -52.29 -8.60 -11.47
CA VAL A 133 -51.02 -9.29 -11.60
C VAL A 133 -49.86 -8.29 -11.56
N ALA A 134 -49.96 -7.18 -12.32
CA ALA A 134 -48.93 -6.15 -12.35
C ALA A 134 -48.75 -5.52 -10.95
N ARG A 135 -49.85 -5.24 -10.26
CA ARG A 135 -49.82 -4.68 -8.91
C ARG A 135 -49.15 -5.62 -7.91
N ALA A 136 -49.48 -6.91 -7.91
CA ALA A 136 -48.84 -7.90 -7.05
C ALA A 136 -47.34 -8.00 -7.30
N LYS A 137 -46.89 -7.97 -8.57
CA LYS A 137 -45.47 -7.94 -8.92
C LYS A 137 -44.76 -6.69 -8.43
N LEU A 138 -45.37 -5.51 -8.57
CA LEU A 138 -44.77 -4.25 -8.12
C LEU A 138 -44.61 -4.21 -6.59
N THR A 139 -45.64 -4.68 -5.85
CA THR A 139 -45.54 -4.73 -4.39
C THR A 139 -44.56 -5.78 -3.90
N ASN A 140 -44.38 -6.90 -4.60
CA ASN A 140 -43.32 -7.88 -4.29
C ASN A 140 -41.92 -7.26 -4.45
N LEU A 141 -41.68 -6.54 -5.53
CA LEU A 141 -40.41 -5.83 -5.72
C LEU A 141 -40.14 -4.77 -4.64
N ALA A 142 -41.20 -4.13 -4.14
CA ALA A 142 -41.10 -3.22 -3.00
C ALA A 142 -40.66 -3.94 -1.71
N VAL A 143 -41.19 -5.14 -1.44
CA VAL A 143 -40.76 -5.99 -0.32
C VAL A 143 -39.27 -6.39 -0.48
N GLU A 144 -38.88 -6.86 -1.66
CA GLU A 144 -37.49 -7.24 -1.92
C GLU A 144 -36.53 -6.05 -1.72
N THR A 145 -36.93 -4.85 -2.18
CA THR A 145 -36.15 -3.64 -2.00
C THR A 145 -36.02 -3.24 -0.53
N ALA A 146 -37.12 -3.30 0.23
CA ALA A 146 -37.15 -2.99 1.66
C ALA A 146 -36.30 -4.00 2.47
N GLN A 147 -36.38 -5.30 2.10
CA GLN A 147 -35.55 -6.35 2.71
C GLN A 147 -34.06 -6.09 2.44
N LYS A 148 -33.69 -5.82 1.19
CA LYS A 148 -32.26 -5.48 0.87
C LYS A 148 -31.77 -4.29 1.66
N ASN A 149 -32.57 -3.23 1.77
CA ASN A 149 -32.19 -2.05 2.55
C ASN A 149 -32.01 -2.39 4.05
N LEU A 150 -32.81 -3.30 4.59
CA LEU A 150 -32.65 -3.78 5.97
C LEU A 150 -31.37 -4.61 6.10
N ASP A 151 -31.08 -5.49 5.16
CA ASP A 151 -29.85 -6.27 5.15
C ASP A 151 -28.60 -5.37 5.05
N ASP A 152 -28.69 -4.30 4.26
CA ASP A 152 -27.63 -3.32 4.07
C ASP A 152 -27.38 -2.44 5.32
N THR A 153 -28.21 -2.53 6.37
CA THR A 153 -27.91 -1.91 7.68
C THR A 153 -26.76 -2.58 8.41
N ILE A 154 -26.35 -3.78 7.98
CA ILE A 154 -25.28 -4.53 8.61
C ILE A 154 -24.08 -4.55 7.68
N LEU A 155 -23.02 -3.84 8.06
CA LEU A 155 -21.75 -3.85 7.33
C LEU A 155 -20.92 -5.06 7.75
N ARG A 156 -20.61 -5.93 6.78
CA ARG A 156 -19.80 -7.13 6.99
C ARG A 156 -18.44 -7.00 6.33
N ALA A 157 -17.43 -7.70 6.89
CA ALA A 157 -16.11 -7.79 6.32
C ALA A 157 -16.16 -8.58 4.98
N PRO A 158 -15.70 -8.01 3.86
CA PRO A 158 -15.69 -8.72 2.57
C PRO A 158 -14.57 -9.76 2.48
N PHE A 159 -13.55 -9.65 3.31
CA PHE A 159 -12.40 -10.57 3.40
C PHE A 159 -11.85 -10.61 4.83
N ALA A 160 -11.00 -11.58 5.11
CA ALA A 160 -10.29 -11.67 6.38
C ALA A 160 -9.20 -10.60 6.47
N GLY A 161 -9.17 -9.82 7.55
CA GLY A 161 -8.26 -8.70 7.68
C GLY A 161 -8.12 -8.18 9.10
N GLN A 162 -7.42 -7.08 9.24
CA GLN A 162 -7.27 -6.33 10.49
C GLN A 162 -7.97 -4.96 10.34
N LEU A 163 -8.77 -4.60 11.33
CA LEU A 163 -9.38 -3.29 11.43
C LEU A 163 -8.30 -2.27 11.80
N ILE A 164 -7.98 -1.37 10.88
CA ILE A 164 -6.91 -0.38 11.08
C ILE A 164 -7.42 0.82 11.84
N LYS A 165 -8.60 1.35 11.44
CA LYS A 165 -9.14 2.58 12.03
C LYS A 165 -10.65 2.68 11.85
N HIS A 166 -11.32 3.27 12.84
CA HIS A 166 -12.67 3.80 12.71
C HIS A 166 -12.62 5.20 12.07
N LEU A 167 -13.43 5.44 11.06
CA LEU A 167 -13.55 6.72 10.37
C LEU A 167 -14.85 7.45 10.75
N ALA A 168 -15.78 6.73 11.41
CA ALA A 168 -17.02 7.27 11.96
C ALA A 168 -17.15 6.86 13.43
N GLU A 169 -17.95 7.61 14.18
CA GLU A 169 -18.23 7.37 15.60
C GLU A 169 -19.62 6.79 15.81
N ASN A 170 -19.82 6.07 16.93
CA ASN A 170 -21.14 5.60 17.31
C ASN A 170 -22.14 6.77 17.43
N PHE A 171 -23.35 6.52 17.03
CA PHE A 171 -24.46 7.48 17.02
C PHE A 171 -24.30 8.67 16.07
N SER A 172 -23.29 8.64 15.19
CA SER A 172 -23.13 9.65 14.14
C SER A 172 -23.99 9.32 12.90
N PRO A 173 -24.47 10.35 12.17
CA PRO A 173 -25.12 10.13 10.89
C PRO A 173 -24.06 9.72 9.84
N VAL A 174 -24.37 8.70 9.06
CA VAL A 174 -23.53 8.19 7.99
C VAL A 174 -24.28 8.33 6.67
N ALA A 175 -23.65 8.98 5.69
CA ALA A 175 -24.17 9.07 4.35
C ALA A 175 -23.84 7.81 3.55
N ARG A 176 -24.63 7.54 2.53
CA ARG A 176 -24.40 6.46 1.57
C ARG A 176 -22.97 6.52 1.02
N LEU A 177 -22.26 5.39 1.00
CA LEU A 177 -20.89 5.21 0.53
C LEU A 177 -19.82 6.04 1.25
N SER A 178 -20.17 6.72 2.35
CA SER A 178 -19.18 7.36 3.21
C SER A 178 -18.34 6.31 3.93
N PRO A 179 -17.01 6.46 3.99
CA PRO A 179 -16.15 5.49 4.65
C PRO A 179 -16.37 5.52 6.17
N VAL A 180 -16.63 4.36 6.76
CA VAL A 180 -16.88 4.16 8.19
C VAL A 180 -15.70 3.46 8.86
N ILE A 181 -15.07 2.53 8.14
CA ILE A 181 -14.00 1.68 8.64
C ILE A 181 -12.92 1.51 7.59
N ARG A 182 -11.66 1.46 8.04
CA ARG A 182 -10.53 1.06 7.22
C ARG A 182 -10.07 -0.32 7.61
N LEU A 183 -10.11 -1.25 6.65
CA LEU A 183 -9.72 -2.65 6.80
C LEU A 183 -8.49 -2.95 5.95
N ALA A 184 -7.54 -3.74 6.48
CA ALA A 184 -6.38 -4.22 5.73
C ALA A 184 -6.33 -5.74 5.73
N PRO A 185 -6.03 -6.40 4.60
CA PRO A 185 -5.77 -7.82 4.57
C PRO A 185 -4.49 -8.14 5.36
N VAL A 186 -4.49 -9.26 6.11
CA VAL A 186 -3.33 -9.68 6.94
C VAL A 186 -2.23 -10.33 6.10
N GLU A 187 -2.53 -10.75 4.88
CA GLU A 187 -1.64 -11.58 4.07
C GLU A 187 -0.41 -10.86 3.50
N ARG A 188 -0.44 -9.54 3.42
CA ARG A 188 0.65 -8.76 2.81
C ARG A 188 0.97 -7.53 3.66
N ILE A 189 2.22 -7.53 4.11
CA ILE A 189 2.82 -6.37 4.76
C ILE A 189 3.91 -5.79 3.87
N GLU A 190 4.03 -4.49 3.85
CA GLU A 190 5.10 -3.77 3.17
C GLU A 190 5.97 -3.05 4.20
N VAL A 191 7.26 -2.98 3.91
CA VAL A 191 8.19 -2.17 4.69
C VAL A 191 8.51 -0.93 3.87
N VAL A 192 8.01 0.20 4.29
CA VAL A 192 8.27 1.50 3.65
C VAL A 192 9.51 2.09 4.27
N ILE A 193 10.57 2.26 3.45
CA ILE A 193 11.83 2.87 3.87
C ILE A 193 12.04 4.20 3.15
N GLY A 194 12.49 5.22 3.87
CA GLY A 194 12.90 6.48 3.28
C GLY A 194 14.36 6.41 2.85
N VAL A 195 14.64 6.35 1.54
CA VAL A 195 16.00 6.38 1.01
C VAL A 195 16.36 7.81 0.60
N PRO A 196 17.45 8.41 1.13
CA PRO A 196 17.89 9.74 0.72
C PRO A 196 18.24 9.79 -0.79
N GLU A 197 17.87 10.89 -1.45
CA GLU A 197 18.06 11.09 -2.90
C GLU A 197 19.51 10.89 -3.34
N GLN A 198 20.46 11.33 -2.53
CA GLN A 198 21.91 11.18 -2.78
C GLN A 198 22.35 9.72 -2.92
N LEU A 199 21.68 8.81 -2.22
CA LEU A 199 21.91 7.37 -2.32
C LEU A 199 21.21 6.77 -3.55
N MET A 200 20.00 7.25 -3.87
CA MET A 200 19.25 6.81 -5.05
C MET A 200 20.04 7.06 -6.35
N ALA A 201 20.74 8.18 -6.44
CA ALA A 201 21.58 8.52 -7.60
C ALA A 201 22.76 7.54 -7.81
N ARG A 202 23.16 6.80 -6.78
CA ARG A 202 24.27 5.82 -6.81
C ARG A 202 23.78 4.36 -6.94
N LEU A 203 22.48 4.12 -6.80
CA LEU A 203 21.94 2.77 -6.91
C LEU A 203 21.75 2.36 -8.36
N ASN A 204 22.40 1.27 -8.74
CA ASN A 204 22.11 0.62 -10.01
C ASN A 204 20.82 -0.21 -9.85
N PRO A 205 19.79 -0.05 -10.70
CA PRO A 205 18.54 -0.84 -10.64
C PRO A 205 18.76 -2.35 -10.59
N ALA A 206 19.84 -2.84 -11.22
CA ALA A 206 20.20 -4.27 -11.19
C ALA A 206 20.70 -4.77 -9.83
N SER A 207 21.15 -3.88 -8.93
CA SER A 207 21.63 -4.24 -7.59
C SER A 207 20.52 -4.29 -6.54
N LEU A 208 19.35 -3.74 -6.83
CA LEU A 208 18.19 -3.73 -5.91
C LEU A 208 17.55 -5.11 -5.69
N SER A 209 17.87 -6.11 -6.53
CA SER A 209 17.36 -7.48 -6.38
C SER A 209 17.90 -8.24 -5.17
N ARG A 210 18.84 -7.69 -4.42
CA ARG A 210 19.50 -8.30 -3.24
C ARG A 210 19.34 -7.53 -1.95
N ALA A 211 18.27 -6.77 -1.78
CA ALA A 211 17.99 -6.13 -0.49
C ALA A 211 17.62 -7.19 0.54
N ALA A 212 18.52 -7.47 1.49
CA ALA A 212 18.19 -8.31 2.64
C ALA A 212 17.57 -7.42 3.72
N VAL A 213 16.29 -7.62 4.01
CA VAL A 213 15.60 -6.95 5.12
C VAL A 213 15.88 -7.73 6.40
N ARG A 214 16.66 -7.16 7.31
CA ARG A 214 16.78 -7.66 8.68
C ARG A 214 15.80 -6.89 9.55
N LEU A 215 14.73 -7.56 9.97
CA LEU A 215 13.80 -7.01 10.96
C LEU A 215 14.44 -7.20 12.35
N SER A 216 14.91 -6.11 12.96
CA SER A 216 15.26 -6.08 14.37
C SER A 216 14.05 -5.56 15.13
N LEU A 217 13.36 -6.43 15.86
CA LEU A 217 12.32 -6.03 16.79
C LEU A 217 13.00 -5.37 17.99
N ILE A 218 12.98 -4.05 18.04
CA ILE A 218 13.31 -3.32 19.27
C ILE A 218 12.05 -3.38 20.11
N HIS A 219 12.07 -4.22 21.14
CA HIS A 219 11.06 -4.15 22.20
C HIS A 219 11.27 -2.84 22.96
N ILE A 220 10.33 -1.94 22.84
CA ILE A 220 10.20 -0.76 23.70
C ILE A 220 9.35 -1.16 24.90
#